data_1411fd8560c7ffc4b9f3dd59b207a101
#
_entry.id   1411fd8560c7ffc4b9f3dd59b207a101
#
_cell.length_a   1.000
_cell.length_b   1.000
_cell.length_c   1.000
_cell.angle_alpha   90.00
_cell.angle_beta   90.00
_cell.angle_gamma   90.00
#
_symmetry.space_group_name_H-M   'P 1'
#
loop_
_entity.id
_entity.type
_entity.pdbx_description
1 polymer ?
#
loop_
_entity_poly.entity_id
_entity_poly.type
_entity_poly.pdbx_seq_one_letter_code
_entity_poly.pdbx_strand_id
1 'polypeptide(L)'
;MSAPQPYTSLKRGVNEIGYSTATAKYIRVWEWDQEILRRLHFAGNQLNFSVHVATVTDIKSLHLDELRGIAEPSYRADQITHWLYQKRVNSFAEMTDLPQALRMQLADNFSFDNIDTLRVLGSKDPTQKFLFRLRDGNLIESVLIPASPALYGSPSDRRTICISTQVGCAYGCKFCASGLDGWKRNLRADEIVNQIMMVEEASGERIDNIVFMGMGEPLANYDNLMRAIQIINAPWGIGIGARHITISTSGLVPQIRQLADQPLQIRLAVSLHGASDDVRSRIMPINRKYNLSALLDACRYFTSRKKQRITFEFILIAQVNDSDEQARQLAKHARALEAKVNLIPYNTVEGLDWTQPSSDRQKKFLAVLRAADVRATLRREKGDDIAAACGQLRLQTQRGMATPALESSG
;
A
#
# COMPACT_ATOMS: atom_id res chain seq x y z
N MET A 1 -28.99 -6.39 -58.84
CA MET A 1 -28.25 -5.82 -57.70
C MET A 1 -28.01 -6.95 -56.70
N SER A 2 -26.87 -7.59 -56.83
CA SER A 2 -26.49 -8.79 -56.08
C SER A 2 -25.76 -8.41 -54.81
N ALA A 3 -26.23 -9.00 -53.69
CA ALA A 3 -25.61 -8.89 -52.37
C ALA A 3 -24.23 -9.59 -52.36
N PRO A 4 -23.25 -9.09 -51.61
CA PRO A 4 -21.96 -9.74 -51.53
C PRO A 4 -22.01 -10.98 -50.62
N GLN A 5 -21.43 -12.04 -51.08
CA GLN A 5 -21.24 -13.31 -50.36
C GLN A 5 -20.25 -13.17 -49.21
N PRO A 6 -20.42 -13.94 -48.14
CA PRO A 6 -19.48 -13.92 -47.00
C PRO A 6 -18.21 -14.74 -47.34
N TYR A 7 -17.07 -14.19 -46.97
CA TYR A 7 -15.78 -14.87 -47.08
C TYR A 7 -15.71 -16.09 -46.16
N THR A 8 -15.52 -17.25 -46.76
CA THR A 8 -15.28 -18.51 -46.07
C THR A 8 -13.81 -18.71 -45.73
N SER A 9 -13.57 -19.13 -44.51
CA SER A 9 -12.44 -19.91 -43.96
C SER A 9 -11.02 -19.40 -44.18
N LEU A 10 -10.50 -18.79 -43.12
CA LEU A 10 -9.08 -18.88 -42.75
C LEU A 10 -8.94 -19.92 -41.63
N LYS A 11 -8.52 -21.13 -42.00
CA LYS A 11 -8.12 -22.18 -41.04
C LYS A 11 -6.75 -21.81 -40.44
N ARG A 12 -6.74 -21.35 -39.22
CA ARG A 12 -5.86 -21.66 -38.11
C ARG A 12 -6.13 -20.67 -37.00
N GLY A 13 -6.80 -21.13 -35.90
CA GLY A 13 -6.81 -20.47 -34.62
C GLY A 13 -8.01 -19.57 -34.28
N VAL A 14 -9.17 -19.68 -34.94
CA VAL A 14 -10.38 -18.95 -34.54
C VAL A 14 -11.53 -19.93 -34.41
N ASN A 15 -11.92 -20.25 -33.21
CA ASN A 15 -13.20 -20.91 -32.94
C ASN A 15 -14.32 -19.85 -32.95
N GLU A 16 -15.20 -20.00 -33.94
CA GLU A 16 -16.54 -19.45 -34.11
C GLU A 16 -16.87 -18.04 -33.58
N ILE A 17 -17.03 -17.12 -34.53
CA ILE A 17 -17.72 -15.83 -34.32
C ILE A 17 -19.22 -16.05 -34.51
N GLY A 18 -19.98 -16.13 -33.43
CA GLY A 18 -21.43 -16.10 -33.46
C GLY A 18 -21.97 -14.70 -33.16
N TYR A 19 -22.75 -14.12 -34.09
CA TYR A 19 -23.50 -12.89 -33.85
C TYR A 19 -24.83 -13.20 -33.16
N SER A 20 -25.08 -12.62 -31.99
CA SER A 20 -26.37 -12.57 -31.33
C SER A 20 -26.62 -11.14 -30.79
N THR A 21 -27.76 -10.58 -31.12
CA THR A 21 -28.20 -9.22 -30.79
C THR A 21 -28.70 -9.09 -29.36
N ALA A 22 -27.94 -9.45 -28.38
CA ALA A 22 -28.10 -9.05 -26.98
C ALA A 22 -27.11 -9.84 -26.10
N THR A 23 -26.00 -9.27 -25.80
CA THR A 23 -24.97 -9.59 -24.79
C THR A 23 -23.58 -9.53 -25.40
N ALA A 24 -22.75 -8.63 -24.88
CA ALA A 24 -21.35 -8.52 -25.25
C ALA A 24 -20.62 -9.83 -24.91
N LYS A 25 -20.16 -10.55 -25.92
CA LYS A 25 -19.27 -11.70 -25.75
C LYS A 25 -17.83 -11.23 -25.75
N TYR A 26 -17.08 -11.57 -24.71
CA TYR A 26 -15.66 -11.30 -24.55
C TYR A 26 -14.84 -12.16 -25.50
N ILE A 27 -13.92 -11.51 -26.23
CA ILE A 27 -12.93 -12.20 -27.06
C ILE A 27 -11.62 -12.26 -26.28
N ARG A 28 -11.13 -13.45 -25.97
CA ARG A 28 -9.76 -13.65 -25.44
C ARG A 28 -8.78 -13.56 -26.59
N VAL A 29 -7.85 -12.60 -26.49
CA VAL A 29 -6.74 -12.47 -27.43
C VAL A 29 -5.49 -13.05 -26.77
N TRP A 30 -5.08 -14.24 -27.21
CA TRP A 30 -3.77 -14.82 -26.92
C TRP A 30 -2.90 -14.56 -28.16
N GLU A 31 -1.84 -13.80 -27.99
CA GLU A 31 -0.80 -13.50 -28.98
C GLU A 31 -1.31 -13.08 -30.37
N TRP A 32 -1.41 -11.76 -30.56
CA TRP A 32 -1.56 -11.20 -31.89
C TRP A 32 -0.19 -11.05 -32.56
N ASP A 33 -0.03 -11.63 -33.72
CA ASP A 33 1.12 -11.39 -34.59
C ASP A 33 1.16 -9.90 -34.95
N GLN A 34 2.30 -9.26 -34.74
CA GLN A 34 2.56 -7.84 -35.04
C GLN A 34 2.22 -7.47 -36.49
N GLU A 35 2.25 -8.43 -37.41
CA GLU A 35 1.91 -8.28 -38.81
C GLU A 35 0.41 -8.08 -39.05
N ILE A 36 -0.46 -8.70 -38.24
CA ILE A 36 -1.92 -8.49 -38.30
C ILE A 36 -2.30 -7.10 -37.83
N LEU A 37 -1.65 -6.58 -36.79
CA LEU A 37 -1.89 -5.22 -36.28
C LEU A 37 -1.47 -4.14 -37.29
N ARG A 38 -0.38 -4.37 -38.06
CA ARG A 38 0.05 -3.47 -39.14
C ARG A 38 -0.92 -3.42 -40.31
N ARG A 39 -1.53 -4.55 -40.67
CA ARG A 39 -2.51 -4.62 -41.80
C ARG A 39 -3.85 -3.96 -41.47
N LEU A 40 -4.26 -3.95 -40.18
CA LEU A 40 -5.48 -3.26 -39.74
C LEU A 40 -5.33 -1.72 -39.72
N HIS A 41 -4.11 -1.22 -39.61
CA HIS A 41 -3.82 0.23 -39.63
C HIS A 41 -3.92 0.86 -41.03
N PHE A 42 -3.88 0.06 -42.10
CA PHE A 42 -3.91 0.55 -43.49
C PHE A 42 -5.31 0.63 -44.12
N ALA A 43 -6.34 0.15 -43.44
CA ALA A 43 -7.69 0.05 -44.03
C ALA A 43 -8.63 1.22 -43.64
N GLY A 44 -8.13 2.40 -43.35
CA GLY A 44 -8.87 3.68 -43.42
C GLY A 44 -10.23 3.84 -42.69
N ASN A 45 -10.69 2.86 -41.91
CA ASN A 45 -11.91 2.89 -41.12
C ASN A 45 -11.57 3.04 -39.64
N GLN A 46 -11.88 4.19 -39.06
CA GLN A 46 -11.84 4.41 -37.62
C GLN A 46 -12.92 3.57 -36.92
N LEU A 47 -12.65 2.29 -36.73
CA LEU A 47 -13.38 1.49 -35.75
C LEU A 47 -12.72 1.75 -34.39
N ASN A 48 -13.33 2.61 -33.57
CA ASN A 48 -12.98 2.77 -32.17
C ASN A 48 -13.32 1.47 -31.41
N PHE A 49 -12.42 0.47 -31.48
CA PHE A 49 -12.47 -0.66 -30.58
C PHE A 49 -11.89 -0.23 -29.23
N SER A 50 -12.75 0.15 -28.31
CA SER A 50 -12.39 0.12 -26.88
C SER A 50 -12.22 -1.35 -26.51
N VAL A 51 -11.01 -1.90 -26.65
CA VAL A 51 -10.68 -3.21 -26.08
C VAL A 51 -10.69 -3.03 -24.58
N HIS A 52 -11.83 -3.25 -23.95
CA HIS A 52 -11.88 -3.49 -22.52
C HIS A 52 -11.23 -4.86 -22.28
N VAL A 53 -9.92 -4.86 -22.04
CA VAL A 53 -9.27 -6.03 -21.45
C VAL A 53 -9.91 -6.16 -20.07
N ALA A 54 -10.84 -7.11 -19.94
CA ALA A 54 -11.35 -7.48 -18.62
C ALA A 54 -10.12 -7.89 -17.80
N THR A 55 -9.77 -7.08 -16.82
CA THR A 55 -8.66 -7.40 -15.91
C THR A 55 -9.09 -8.63 -15.13
N VAL A 56 -8.49 -9.76 -15.47
CA VAL A 56 -8.72 -11.02 -14.75
C VAL A 56 -8.30 -10.78 -13.31
N THR A 57 -9.20 -11.06 -12.37
CA THR A 57 -8.97 -10.83 -10.94
C THR A 57 -7.85 -11.76 -10.45
N ASP A 58 -6.89 -11.24 -9.72
CA ASP A 58 -5.91 -12.09 -9.04
C ASP A 58 -6.60 -12.91 -7.94
N ILE A 59 -6.34 -14.21 -7.93
CA ILE A 59 -6.96 -15.14 -6.97
C ILE A 59 -6.64 -14.76 -5.51
N LYS A 60 -5.49 -14.12 -5.25
CA LYS A 60 -5.09 -13.63 -3.92
C LYS A 60 -5.91 -12.44 -3.42
N SER A 61 -6.76 -11.84 -4.28
CA SER A 61 -7.74 -10.84 -3.86
C SER A 61 -9.00 -11.45 -3.23
N LEU A 62 -9.23 -12.76 -3.41
CA LEU A 62 -10.49 -13.38 -3.00
C LEU A 62 -10.47 -13.76 -1.52
N HIS A 63 -11.63 -13.54 -0.88
CA HIS A 63 -11.88 -14.05 0.46
C HIS A 63 -12.22 -15.55 0.41
N LEU A 64 -12.00 -16.26 1.52
CA LEU A 64 -12.28 -17.70 1.61
C LEU A 64 -13.71 -18.06 1.18
N ASP A 65 -14.71 -17.25 1.55
CA ASP A 65 -16.12 -17.52 1.20
C ASP A 65 -16.38 -17.36 -0.31
N GLU A 66 -15.66 -16.44 -0.97
CA GLU A 66 -15.73 -16.31 -2.44
C GLU A 66 -15.08 -17.53 -3.11
N LEU A 67 -13.96 -18.02 -2.56
CA LEU A 67 -13.31 -19.26 -3.03
C LEU A 67 -14.20 -20.49 -2.82
N ARG A 68 -14.94 -20.57 -1.71
CA ARG A 68 -15.92 -21.64 -1.47
C ARG A 68 -17.06 -21.65 -2.47
N GLY A 69 -17.45 -20.48 -3.00
CA GLY A 69 -18.45 -20.37 -4.07
C GLY A 69 -17.95 -20.80 -5.44
N ILE A 70 -16.61 -20.88 -5.62
CA ILE A 70 -15.97 -21.22 -6.91
C ILE A 70 -15.51 -22.68 -6.94
N ALA A 71 -15.00 -23.18 -5.81
CA ALA A 71 -14.37 -24.48 -5.69
C ALA A 71 -15.27 -25.47 -4.96
N GLU A 72 -15.83 -26.42 -5.69
CA GLU A 72 -16.61 -27.52 -5.12
C GLU A 72 -15.82 -28.83 -5.07
N PRO A 73 -15.98 -29.60 -3.98
CA PRO A 73 -16.65 -29.28 -2.72
C PRO A 73 -15.91 -28.21 -1.92
N SER A 74 -16.60 -27.51 -0.99
CA SER A 74 -16.13 -26.29 -0.31
C SER A 74 -14.76 -26.40 0.38
N TYR A 75 -14.34 -27.58 0.84
CA TYR A 75 -13.01 -27.79 1.42
C TYR A 75 -11.85 -27.52 0.43
N ARG A 76 -12.14 -27.52 -0.88
CA ARG A 76 -11.16 -27.15 -1.90
C ARG A 76 -10.67 -25.71 -1.75
N ALA A 77 -11.53 -24.81 -1.25
CA ALA A 77 -11.12 -23.45 -0.95
C ALA A 77 -10.04 -23.40 0.14
N ASP A 78 -10.11 -24.27 1.14
CA ASP A 78 -9.08 -24.35 2.18
C ASP A 78 -7.76 -24.90 1.60
N GLN A 79 -7.81 -25.82 0.65
CA GLN A 79 -6.62 -26.28 -0.07
C GLN A 79 -6.03 -25.14 -0.93
N ILE A 80 -6.85 -24.41 -1.67
CA ILE A 80 -6.41 -23.25 -2.47
C ILE A 80 -5.71 -22.23 -1.58
N THR A 81 -6.32 -21.83 -0.46
CA THR A 81 -5.69 -20.84 0.44
C THR A 81 -4.39 -21.37 1.05
N HIS A 82 -4.31 -22.66 1.36
CA HIS A 82 -3.07 -23.29 1.83
C HIS A 82 -1.94 -23.18 0.78
N TRP A 83 -2.25 -23.46 -0.48
CA TRP A 83 -1.30 -23.29 -1.58
C TRP A 83 -0.88 -21.83 -1.79
N LEU A 84 -1.84 -20.89 -1.73
CA LEU A 84 -1.56 -19.47 -1.94
C LEU A 84 -0.67 -18.89 -0.83
N TYR A 85 -1.02 -19.12 0.44
CA TYR A 85 -0.44 -18.36 1.57
C TYR A 85 0.55 -19.16 2.41
N GLN A 86 0.48 -20.49 2.43
CA GLN A 86 1.41 -21.32 3.19
C GLN A 86 2.50 -21.92 2.29
N LYS A 87 2.11 -22.46 1.13
CA LYS A 87 3.05 -23.00 0.14
C LYS A 87 3.63 -21.93 -0.79
N ARG A 88 2.90 -20.81 -0.97
CA ARG A 88 3.32 -19.65 -1.77
C ARG A 88 3.68 -20.01 -3.21
N VAL A 89 2.85 -20.83 -3.83
CA VAL A 89 3.02 -21.23 -5.22
C VAL A 89 2.81 -20.06 -6.18
N ASN A 90 3.41 -20.15 -7.35
CA ASN A 90 3.36 -19.11 -8.38
C ASN A 90 2.47 -19.48 -9.58
N SER A 91 1.86 -20.67 -9.54
CA SER A 91 0.95 -21.12 -10.60
C SER A 91 -0.10 -22.10 -10.07
N PHE A 92 -1.24 -22.18 -10.76
CA PHE A 92 -2.27 -23.17 -10.45
C PHE A 92 -1.80 -24.60 -10.71
N ALA A 93 -0.83 -24.80 -11.61
CA ALA A 93 -0.27 -26.12 -11.92
C ALA A 93 0.41 -26.77 -10.73
N GLU A 94 0.99 -25.97 -9.82
CA GLU A 94 1.67 -26.43 -8.64
C GLU A 94 0.73 -26.94 -7.53
N MET A 95 -0.57 -26.64 -7.58
CA MET A 95 -1.59 -27.07 -6.63
C MET A 95 -1.96 -28.54 -6.83
N THR A 96 -1.02 -29.45 -6.59
CA THR A 96 -1.07 -30.86 -7.05
C THR A 96 -2.13 -31.71 -6.37
N ASP A 97 -2.63 -31.33 -5.19
CA ASP A 97 -3.73 -32.00 -4.52
C ASP A 97 -5.14 -31.57 -5.00
N LEU A 98 -5.19 -30.58 -5.91
CA LEU A 98 -6.43 -30.19 -6.58
C LEU A 98 -6.60 -31.00 -7.89
N PRO A 99 -7.85 -31.39 -8.23
CA PRO A 99 -8.14 -32.01 -9.52
C PRO A 99 -7.65 -31.15 -10.69
N GLN A 100 -7.12 -31.79 -11.73
CA GLN A 100 -6.62 -31.09 -12.92
C GLN A 100 -7.69 -30.17 -13.54
N ALA A 101 -8.93 -30.63 -13.63
CA ALA A 101 -10.04 -29.84 -14.16
C ALA A 101 -10.25 -28.54 -13.36
N LEU A 102 -10.18 -28.57 -12.01
CA LEU A 102 -10.28 -27.39 -11.18
C LEU A 102 -9.10 -26.44 -11.39
N ARG A 103 -7.87 -26.97 -11.47
CA ARG A 103 -6.68 -26.13 -11.76
C ARG A 103 -6.79 -25.40 -13.09
N MET A 104 -7.30 -26.07 -14.11
CA MET A 104 -7.56 -25.45 -15.43
C MET A 104 -8.66 -24.39 -15.33
N GLN A 105 -9.77 -24.69 -14.65
CA GLN A 105 -10.85 -23.73 -14.42
C GLN A 105 -10.36 -22.48 -13.69
N LEU A 106 -9.50 -22.64 -12.65
CA LEU A 106 -8.91 -21.52 -11.95
C LEU A 106 -7.99 -20.69 -12.86
N ALA A 107 -7.14 -21.35 -13.64
CA ALA A 107 -6.24 -20.69 -14.59
C ALA A 107 -7.00 -19.92 -15.70
N ASP A 108 -8.17 -20.41 -16.06
CA ASP A 108 -9.04 -19.78 -17.05
C ASP A 108 -9.73 -18.51 -16.53
N ASN A 109 -10.01 -18.43 -15.23
CA ASN A 109 -10.84 -17.36 -14.65
C ASN A 109 -10.06 -16.39 -13.78
N PHE A 110 -8.87 -16.76 -13.29
CA PHE A 110 -8.07 -15.96 -12.37
C PHE A 110 -6.63 -15.84 -12.82
N SER A 111 -5.97 -14.77 -12.40
CA SER A 111 -4.53 -14.58 -12.56
C SER A 111 -3.78 -14.88 -11.27
N PHE A 112 -2.48 -15.08 -11.42
CA PHE A 112 -1.45 -14.99 -10.38
C PHE A 112 -0.62 -13.75 -10.66
N ASP A 113 -1.06 -12.59 -10.20
CA ASP A 113 -0.33 -11.35 -10.41
C ASP A 113 0.67 -11.17 -9.27
N ASN A 114 1.88 -11.69 -9.45
CA ASN A 114 2.97 -11.37 -8.56
C ASN A 114 3.50 -9.96 -8.86
N ILE A 115 3.99 -9.29 -7.82
CA ILE A 115 4.75 -8.05 -7.98
C ILE A 115 6.24 -8.43 -8.13
N ASP A 116 6.94 -7.79 -9.07
CA ASP A 116 8.36 -8.09 -9.30
C ASP A 116 9.24 -7.29 -8.34
N THR A 117 10.13 -7.96 -7.63
CA THR A 117 11.18 -7.29 -6.85
C THR A 117 12.27 -6.79 -7.78
N LEU A 118 12.32 -5.48 -8.07
CA LEU A 118 13.33 -4.89 -8.94
C LEU A 118 14.64 -4.62 -8.20
N ARG A 119 14.56 -4.21 -6.95
CA ARG A 119 15.73 -3.81 -6.17
C ARG A 119 15.50 -3.96 -4.68
N VAL A 120 16.54 -4.39 -3.98
CA VAL A 120 16.60 -4.38 -2.51
C VAL A 120 17.81 -3.52 -2.12
N LEU A 121 17.57 -2.50 -1.29
CA LEU A 121 18.58 -1.63 -0.74
C LEU A 121 18.74 -1.91 0.76
N GLY A 122 19.93 -2.25 1.20
CA GLY A 122 20.27 -2.38 2.62
C GLY A 122 20.82 -1.08 3.19
N SER A 123 20.35 -0.70 4.38
CA SER A 123 20.90 0.41 5.16
C SER A 123 22.13 -0.02 5.98
N LYS A 124 22.85 0.94 6.56
CA LYS A 124 23.87 0.70 7.58
C LYS A 124 23.30 0.05 8.83
N ASP A 125 22.05 0.33 9.16
CA ASP A 125 21.26 -0.46 10.09
C ASP A 125 20.61 -1.65 9.34
N PRO A 126 20.03 -2.65 10.03
CA PRO A 126 19.40 -3.79 9.35
C PRO A 126 18.11 -3.47 8.57
N THR A 127 17.78 -2.20 8.33
CA THR A 127 16.61 -1.79 7.54
C THR A 127 16.85 -2.09 6.05
N GLN A 128 15.82 -2.61 5.38
CA GLN A 128 15.86 -2.91 3.95
C GLN A 128 14.71 -2.23 3.24
N LYS A 129 14.97 -1.59 2.10
CA LYS A 129 13.97 -1.02 1.22
C LYS A 129 13.85 -1.85 -0.06
N PHE A 130 12.62 -2.21 -0.38
CA PHE A 130 12.25 -3.02 -1.53
C PHE A 130 11.54 -2.12 -2.55
N LEU A 131 12.01 -2.16 -3.79
CA LEU A 131 11.34 -1.54 -4.93
C LEU A 131 10.63 -2.63 -5.71
N PHE A 132 9.33 -2.49 -5.88
CA PHE A 132 8.49 -3.43 -6.63
C PHE A 132 7.93 -2.80 -7.89
N ARG A 133 7.81 -3.62 -8.94
CA ARG A 133 7.10 -3.30 -10.16
C ARG A 133 5.77 -4.06 -10.17
N LEU A 134 4.69 -3.32 -10.37
CA LEU A 134 3.34 -3.83 -10.54
C LEU A 134 3.12 -4.27 -12.00
N ARG A 135 2.10 -5.10 -12.26
CA ARG A 135 1.77 -5.60 -13.60
C ARG A 135 1.57 -4.50 -14.65
N ASP A 136 1.03 -3.35 -14.25
CA ASP A 136 0.84 -2.18 -15.12
C ASP A 136 2.10 -1.32 -15.30
N GLY A 137 3.26 -1.80 -14.83
CA GLY A 137 4.54 -1.11 -14.90
C GLY A 137 4.74 -0.01 -13.85
N ASN A 138 3.74 0.30 -13.03
CA ASN A 138 3.92 1.24 -11.93
C ASN A 138 4.82 0.64 -10.85
N LEU A 139 5.51 1.53 -10.13
CA LEU A 139 6.44 1.14 -9.06
C LEU A 139 5.88 1.52 -7.69
N ILE A 140 6.18 0.71 -6.69
CA ILE A 140 5.91 0.98 -5.28
C ILE A 140 7.08 0.57 -4.42
N GLU A 141 7.16 1.09 -3.20
CA GLU A 141 8.21 0.77 -2.24
C GLU A 141 7.62 0.20 -0.95
N SER A 142 8.36 -0.74 -0.34
CA SER A 142 8.12 -1.25 1.01
C SER A 142 9.41 -1.24 1.81
N VAL A 143 9.30 -1.19 3.14
CA VAL A 143 10.47 -1.17 4.02
C VAL A 143 10.34 -2.22 5.09
N LEU A 144 11.33 -3.10 5.20
CA LEU A 144 11.50 -4.02 6.33
C LEU A 144 12.31 -3.35 7.42
N ILE A 145 11.72 -3.20 8.59
CA ILE A 145 12.29 -2.50 9.74
C ILE A 145 12.46 -3.51 10.87
N PRO A 146 13.68 -3.87 11.23
CA PRO A 146 13.92 -4.75 12.37
C PRO A 146 13.58 -4.04 13.69
N ALA A 147 13.35 -4.82 14.73
CA ALA A 147 13.13 -4.29 16.06
C ALA A 147 14.31 -3.43 16.54
N SER A 148 14.00 -2.40 17.30
CA SER A 148 15.03 -1.56 17.92
C SER A 148 15.06 -1.83 19.42
N PRO A 149 16.17 -2.28 19.99
CA PRO A 149 16.32 -2.39 21.45
C PRO A 149 16.05 -1.08 22.17
N ALA A 150 16.37 0.06 21.53
CA ALA A 150 16.10 1.40 22.08
C ALA A 150 14.60 1.73 22.25
N LEU A 151 13.70 1.04 21.52
CA LEU A 151 12.25 1.23 21.62
C LEU A 151 11.60 0.27 22.63
N TYR A 152 12.20 -0.90 22.85
CA TYR A 152 11.60 -1.98 23.62
C TYR A 152 12.37 -2.35 24.91
N GLY A 153 13.52 -1.69 25.12
CA GLY A 153 14.34 -1.92 26.31
C GLY A 153 15.05 -3.28 26.36
N SER A 154 14.78 -4.15 25.40
CA SER A 154 15.43 -5.48 25.25
C SER A 154 15.60 -5.83 23.78
N PRO A 155 16.53 -6.69 23.42
CA PRO A 155 16.61 -7.29 22.09
C PRO A 155 15.26 -7.95 21.75
N SER A 156 14.76 -7.68 20.57
CA SER A 156 13.51 -8.26 20.09
C SER A 156 13.74 -8.68 18.63
N ASP A 157 13.28 -9.89 18.30
CA ASP A 157 13.37 -10.42 16.93
C ASP A 157 12.22 -9.94 16.04
N ARG A 158 11.41 -9.00 16.53
CA ARG A 158 10.25 -8.52 15.77
C ARG A 158 10.65 -7.78 14.53
N ARG A 159 10.01 -8.15 13.42
CA ARG A 159 10.16 -7.50 12.13
C ARG A 159 8.88 -6.78 11.77
N THR A 160 9.03 -5.52 11.44
CA THR A 160 7.91 -4.67 11.01
C THR A 160 8.06 -4.34 9.54
N ILE A 161 7.02 -4.59 8.75
CA ILE A 161 6.97 -4.12 7.37
C ILE A 161 6.16 -2.84 7.29
N CYS A 162 6.71 -1.84 6.58
CA CYS A 162 6.01 -0.65 6.14
C CYS A 162 5.58 -0.84 4.70
N ILE A 163 4.27 -0.90 4.44
CA ILE A 163 3.70 -1.22 3.12
C ILE A 163 2.91 -0.05 2.55
N SER A 164 2.89 -0.01 1.22
CA SER A 164 2.19 0.99 0.41
C SER A 164 0.75 0.56 0.14
N THR A 165 -0.14 1.56 -0.08
CA THR A 165 -1.56 1.34 -0.39
C THR A 165 -2.01 2.02 -1.68
N GLN A 166 -1.18 2.89 -2.23
CA GLN A 166 -1.45 3.59 -3.50
C GLN A 166 -0.15 3.73 -4.30
N VAL A 167 -0.29 3.94 -5.59
CA VAL A 167 0.79 4.45 -6.43
C VAL A 167 0.75 5.96 -6.37
N GLY A 168 1.72 6.56 -5.67
CA GLY A 168 1.70 7.99 -5.32
C GLY A 168 0.71 8.32 -4.21
N CYS A 169 0.36 9.60 -4.02
CA CYS A 169 -0.58 10.06 -3.00
C CYS A 169 -1.30 11.34 -3.41
N ALA A 170 -2.63 11.38 -3.25
CA ALA A 170 -3.45 12.53 -3.64
C ALA A 170 -3.47 13.68 -2.61
N TYR A 171 -2.96 13.45 -1.39
CA TYR A 171 -3.19 14.39 -0.28
C TYR A 171 -2.16 15.51 -0.19
N GLY A 172 -1.05 15.42 -0.92
CA GLY A 172 -0.11 16.52 -1.12
C GLY A 172 0.48 17.10 0.18
N CYS A 173 0.71 16.25 1.19
CA CYS A 173 1.41 16.65 2.42
C CYS A 173 2.79 17.19 2.04
N LYS A 174 3.06 18.45 2.38
CA LYS A 174 4.22 19.19 1.84
C LYS A 174 5.58 18.71 2.32
N PHE A 175 5.60 17.82 3.30
CA PHE A 175 6.82 17.20 3.86
C PHE A 175 7.09 15.79 3.31
N CYS A 176 6.21 15.25 2.46
CA CYS A 176 6.24 13.85 2.06
C CYS A 176 6.55 13.68 0.58
N ALA A 177 7.59 12.90 0.29
CA ALA A 177 8.01 12.60 -1.07
C ALA A 177 6.94 11.92 -1.92
N SER A 178 6.12 11.02 -1.32
CA SER A 178 5.07 10.29 -2.03
C SER A 178 3.98 11.20 -2.63
N GLY A 179 3.83 12.41 -2.11
CA GLY A 179 2.86 13.39 -2.62
C GLY A 179 3.38 14.25 -3.76
N LEU A 180 4.69 14.27 -4.04
CA LEU A 180 5.30 15.16 -5.03
C LEU A 180 4.97 14.75 -6.47
N ASP A 181 4.86 13.45 -6.74
CA ASP A 181 4.57 12.91 -8.08
C ASP A 181 3.05 12.69 -8.30
N GLY A 182 2.23 13.12 -7.35
CA GLY A 182 0.77 12.99 -7.40
C GLY A 182 0.28 11.56 -7.16
N TRP A 183 -1.02 11.35 -7.40
CA TRP A 183 -1.67 10.06 -7.26
C TRP A 183 -1.96 9.48 -8.65
N LYS A 184 -1.70 8.20 -8.81
CA LYS A 184 -2.04 7.47 -10.04
C LYS A 184 -3.24 6.54 -9.84
N ARG A 185 -3.16 5.64 -8.86
CA ARG A 185 -4.25 4.72 -8.52
C ARG A 185 -4.13 4.10 -7.13
N ASN A 186 -5.20 3.51 -6.69
CA ASN A 186 -5.21 2.63 -5.53
C ASN A 186 -4.54 1.29 -5.86
N LEU A 187 -3.88 0.68 -4.86
CA LEU A 187 -3.46 -0.71 -4.95
C LEU A 187 -4.67 -1.64 -4.72
N ARG A 188 -4.69 -2.76 -5.43
CA ARG A 188 -5.62 -3.86 -5.20
C ARG A 188 -5.26 -4.61 -3.92
N ALA A 189 -6.19 -5.41 -3.40
CA ALA A 189 -5.96 -6.18 -2.18
C ALA A 189 -4.80 -7.19 -2.33
N ASP A 190 -4.70 -7.87 -3.48
CA ASP A 190 -3.58 -8.76 -3.82
C ASP A 190 -2.24 -8.02 -3.85
N GLU A 191 -2.17 -6.83 -4.45
CA GLU A 191 -0.95 -6.03 -4.50
C GLU A 191 -0.49 -5.58 -3.10
N ILE A 192 -1.43 -5.34 -2.19
CA ILE A 192 -1.12 -5.04 -0.78
C ILE A 192 -0.58 -6.28 -0.07
N VAL A 193 -1.23 -7.44 -0.23
CA VAL A 193 -0.81 -8.71 0.38
C VAL A 193 0.53 -9.18 -0.17
N ASN A 194 0.74 -9.07 -1.48
CA ASN A 194 1.98 -9.50 -2.14
C ASN A 194 3.22 -8.77 -1.62
N GLN A 195 3.12 -7.51 -1.19
CA GLN A 195 4.27 -6.82 -0.59
C GLN A 195 4.83 -7.57 0.61
N ILE A 196 3.96 -8.16 1.46
CA ILE A 196 4.38 -8.95 2.61
C ILE A 196 5.07 -10.24 2.14
N MET A 197 4.43 -10.97 1.23
CA MET A 197 4.93 -12.25 0.74
C MET A 197 6.30 -12.10 0.06
N MET A 198 6.46 -11.09 -0.79
CA MET A 198 7.71 -10.82 -1.50
C MET A 198 8.84 -10.35 -0.58
N VAL A 199 8.52 -9.57 0.46
CA VAL A 199 9.53 -9.17 1.45
C VAL A 199 9.99 -10.37 2.28
N GLU A 200 9.07 -11.23 2.73
CA GLU A 200 9.43 -12.44 3.45
C GLU A 200 10.25 -13.42 2.60
N GLU A 201 9.92 -13.57 1.32
CA GLU A 201 10.66 -14.40 0.37
C GLU A 201 12.08 -13.86 0.15
N ALA A 202 12.21 -12.57 -0.14
CA ALA A 202 13.49 -11.96 -0.48
C ALA A 202 14.41 -11.79 0.74
N SER A 203 13.85 -11.58 1.94
CA SER A 203 14.65 -11.41 3.18
C SER A 203 14.91 -12.72 3.92
N GLY A 204 14.11 -13.77 3.69
CA GLY A 204 14.08 -14.97 4.51
C GLY A 204 13.52 -14.76 5.92
N GLU A 205 12.95 -13.60 6.20
CA GLU A 205 12.52 -13.16 7.53
C GLU A 205 10.99 -13.11 7.62
N ARG A 206 10.43 -13.76 8.65
CA ARG A 206 8.99 -13.67 8.90
C ARG A 206 8.59 -12.28 9.42
N ILE A 207 7.48 -11.76 8.93
CA ILE A 207 6.92 -10.48 9.36
C ILE A 207 6.01 -10.68 10.58
N ASP A 208 6.23 -9.88 11.64
CA ASP A 208 5.44 -9.91 12.86
C ASP A 208 4.45 -8.74 12.95
N ASN A 209 4.81 -7.58 12.41
CA ASN A 209 4.02 -6.36 12.48
C ASN A 209 3.91 -5.68 11.12
N ILE A 210 2.78 -5.05 10.90
CA ILE A 210 2.51 -4.28 9.68
C ILE A 210 2.16 -2.85 10.05
N VAL A 211 2.76 -1.90 9.34
CA VAL A 211 2.37 -0.50 9.37
C VAL A 211 2.03 -0.03 7.97
N PHE A 212 0.82 0.48 7.77
CA PHE A 212 0.40 1.12 6.53
C PHE A 212 0.85 2.58 6.56
N MET A 213 2.16 2.78 6.36
CA MET A 213 2.85 4.07 6.39
C MET A 213 3.75 4.28 5.17
N GLY A 214 3.62 3.44 4.15
CA GLY A 214 4.29 3.54 2.88
C GLY A 214 3.66 4.60 1.98
N MET A 215 3.69 4.37 0.67
CA MET A 215 3.12 5.29 -0.32
C MET A 215 1.58 5.26 -0.25
N GLY A 216 0.97 6.46 -0.25
CA GLY A 216 -0.48 6.65 -0.29
C GLY A 216 -1.12 6.94 1.06
N GLU A 217 -2.43 7.26 1.00
CA GLU A 217 -3.30 7.39 2.16
C GLU A 217 -4.14 6.11 2.29
N PRO A 218 -3.90 5.27 3.30
CA PRO A 218 -4.57 3.97 3.41
C PRO A 218 -6.10 4.07 3.44
N LEU A 219 -6.64 5.05 4.17
CA LEU A 219 -8.09 5.21 4.30
C LEU A 219 -8.76 5.76 3.03
N ALA A 220 -8.00 6.27 2.06
CA ALA A 220 -8.53 6.61 0.73
C ALA A 220 -8.70 5.37 -0.17
N ASN A 221 -8.04 4.28 0.18
CA ASN A 221 -8.18 2.97 -0.47
C ASN A 221 -8.90 1.97 0.45
N TYR A 222 -9.98 2.41 1.08
CA TYR A 222 -10.59 1.73 2.21
C TYR A 222 -10.99 0.27 1.92
N ASP A 223 -11.69 0.03 0.82
CA ASP A 223 -12.25 -1.30 0.52
C ASP A 223 -11.14 -2.33 0.24
N ASN A 224 -10.16 -2.00 -0.60
CA ASN A 224 -9.01 -2.88 -0.86
C ASN A 224 -8.14 -3.05 0.41
N LEU A 225 -7.96 -1.99 1.20
CA LEU A 225 -7.24 -2.04 2.47
C LEU A 225 -7.90 -3.03 3.42
N MET A 226 -9.22 -2.92 3.62
CA MET A 226 -9.93 -3.80 4.54
C MET A 226 -9.97 -5.24 4.05
N ARG A 227 -10.13 -5.46 2.74
CA ARG A 227 -10.01 -6.80 2.13
C ARG A 227 -8.62 -7.41 2.35
N ALA A 228 -7.57 -6.64 2.09
CA ALA A 228 -6.20 -7.09 2.36
C ALA A 228 -5.97 -7.41 3.84
N ILE A 229 -6.46 -6.58 4.75
CA ILE A 229 -6.35 -6.81 6.20
C ILE A 229 -7.10 -8.07 6.63
N GLN A 230 -8.27 -8.36 6.06
CA GLN A 230 -8.99 -9.62 6.34
C GLN A 230 -8.16 -10.83 5.93
N ILE A 231 -7.55 -10.82 4.75
CA ILE A 231 -6.64 -11.88 4.28
C ILE A 231 -5.40 -11.99 5.18
N ILE A 232 -4.77 -10.86 5.49
CA ILE A 232 -3.57 -10.80 6.35
C ILE A 232 -3.86 -11.34 7.75
N ASN A 233 -5.02 -11.02 8.32
CA ASN A 233 -5.38 -11.41 9.68
C ASN A 233 -5.91 -12.84 9.78
N ALA A 234 -6.45 -13.39 8.71
CA ALA A 234 -7.11 -14.69 8.73
C ALA A 234 -6.11 -15.85 8.98
N PRO A 235 -6.51 -16.88 9.74
CA PRO A 235 -5.68 -18.08 9.93
C PRO A 235 -5.38 -18.82 8.62
N TRP A 236 -6.28 -18.76 7.65
CA TRP A 236 -6.11 -19.32 6.31
C TRP A 236 -5.26 -18.45 5.38
N GLY A 237 -5.01 -17.18 5.73
CA GLY A 237 -4.19 -16.22 5.00
C GLY A 237 -2.77 -16.15 5.55
N ILE A 238 -2.27 -14.91 5.78
CA ILE A 238 -0.91 -14.67 6.32
C ILE A 238 -0.85 -14.99 7.83
N GLY A 239 -1.95 -14.82 8.58
CA GLY A 239 -2.03 -15.17 10.00
C GLY A 239 -1.44 -14.12 10.96
N ILE A 240 -1.32 -12.86 10.55
CA ILE A 240 -0.85 -11.76 11.41
C ILE A 240 -2.01 -11.20 12.21
N GLY A 241 -1.94 -11.25 13.53
CA GLY A 241 -3.01 -10.80 14.43
C GLY A 241 -3.32 -9.32 14.29
N ALA A 242 -4.61 -8.92 14.37
CA ALA A 242 -5.07 -7.54 14.16
C ALA A 242 -4.35 -6.50 15.04
N ARG A 243 -3.92 -6.86 16.25
CA ARG A 243 -3.17 -5.99 17.17
C ARG A 243 -1.74 -5.68 16.69
N HIS A 244 -1.24 -6.42 15.71
CA HIS A 244 0.05 -6.22 15.05
C HIS A 244 -0.07 -5.41 13.77
N ILE A 245 -1.29 -4.97 13.40
CA ILE A 245 -1.57 -4.17 12.23
C ILE A 245 -1.88 -2.74 12.68
N THR A 246 -1.15 -1.76 12.11
CA THR A 246 -1.35 -0.34 12.36
C THR A 246 -1.69 0.36 11.05
N ILE A 247 -2.85 1.02 11.00
CA ILE A 247 -3.22 1.92 9.92
C ILE A 247 -2.80 3.33 10.34
N SER A 248 -2.03 4.01 9.48
CA SER A 248 -1.74 5.43 9.61
C SER A 248 -2.63 6.23 8.66
N THR A 249 -3.12 7.39 9.09
CA THR A 249 -3.94 8.25 8.25
C THR A 249 -3.61 9.71 8.42
N SER A 250 -3.71 10.47 7.35
CA SER A 250 -3.64 11.93 7.38
C SER A 250 -4.87 12.60 7.99
N GLY A 251 -5.93 11.80 8.28
CA GLY A 251 -7.10 12.30 9.00
C GLY A 251 -8.39 12.34 8.18
N LEU A 252 -8.70 11.27 7.46
CA LEU A 252 -9.98 11.08 6.76
C LEU A 252 -11.09 10.76 7.77
N VAL A 253 -11.75 11.80 8.29
CA VAL A 253 -12.72 11.74 9.39
C VAL A 253 -13.82 10.69 9.18
N PRO A 254 -14.52 10.61 8.03
CA PRO A 254 -15.54 9.59 7.82
C PRO A 254 -14.99 8.17 7.90
N GLN A 255 -13.84 7.92 7.28
CA GLN A 255 -13.21 6.60 7.25
C GLN A 255 -12.63 6.19 8.60
N ILE A 256 -12.16 7.13 9.42
CA ILE A 256 -11.75 6.85 10.82
C ILE A 256 -12.96 6.34 11.61
N ARG A 257 -14.15 6.94 11.44
CA ARG A 257 -15.38 6.46 12.06
C ARG A 257 -15.80 5.09 11.56
N GLN A 258 -15.76 4.89 10.24
CA GLN A 258 -16.05 3.59 9.62
C GLN A 258 -15.08 2.50 10.12
N LEU A 259 -13.79 2.80 10.29
CA LEU A 259 -12.80 1.90 10.86
C LEU A 259 -13.09 1.59 12.34
N ALA A 260 -13.59 2.55 13.10
CA ALA A 260 -13.97 2.35 14.49
C ALA A 260 -15.10 1.32 14.64
N ASP A 261 -15.99 1.22 13.68
CA ASP A 261 -17.12 0.28 13.70
C ASP A 261 -16.77 -1.13 13.19
N GLN A 262 -15.59 -1.33 12.60
CA GLN A 262 -15.13 -2.67 12.20
C GLN A 262 -14.90 -3.59 13.41
N PRO A 263 -15.13 -4.90 13.30
CA PRO A 263 -14.93 -5.83 14.44
C PRO A 263 -13.47 -6.02 14.81
N LEU A 264 -12.52 -5.86 13.88
CA LEU A 264 -11.11 -6.10 14.08
C LEU A 264 -10.45 -5.06 14.99
N GLN A 265 -9.58 -5.50 15.89
CA GLN A 265 -8.84 -4.68 16.85
C GLN A 265 -7.54 -4.11 16.25
N ILE A 266 -7.67 -3.37 15.14
CA ILE A 266 -6.55 -2.74 14.42
C ILE A 266 -6.12 -1.48 15.16
N ARG A 267 -4.81 -1.19 15.18
CA ARG A 267 -4.26 0.04 15.75
C ARG A 267 -4.39 1.21 14.79
N LEU A 268 -4.67 2.40 15.33
CA LEU A 268 -4.73 3.64 14.56
C LEU A 268 -3.58 4.56 14.96
N ALA A 269 -2.81 4.99 13.96
CA ALA A 269 -1.90 6.11 14.02
C ALA A 269 -2.48 7.28 13.23
N VAL A 270 -2.36 8.49 13.75
CA VAL A 270 -2.88 9.69 13.10
C VAL A 270 -1.71 10.64 12.84
N SER A 271 -1.45 10.89 11.59
CA SER A 271 -0.51 11.90 11.11
C SER A 271 -1.05 13.29 11.46
N LEU A 272 -0.75 13.76 12.68
CA LEU A 272 -1.23 15.07 13.17
C LEU A 272 -0.38 16.20 12.62
N HIS A 273 0.93 16.14 12.84
CA HIS A 273 2.02 16.99 12.33
C HIS A 273 1.89 18.49 12.59
N GLY A 274 0.73 19.00 12.99
CA GLY A 274 0.47 20.36 13.47
C GLY A 274 -0.55 20.35 14.58
N ALA A 275 -0.27 21.05 15.68
CA ALA A 275 -1.13 21.08 16.86
C ALA A 275 -2.15 22.23 16.83
N SER A 276 -2.10 23.11 15.82
CA SER A 276 -3.09 24.14 15.51
C SER A 276 -3.53 24.02 14.05
N ASP A 277 -4.74 24.51 13.73
CA ASP A 277 -5.27 24.46 12.37
C ASP A 277 -4.40 25.26 11.39
N ASP A 278 -3.84 26.39 11.81
CA ASP A 278 -2.97 27.22 10.98
C ASP A 278 -1.71 26.46 10.56
N VAL A 279 -1.00 25.88 11.52
CA VAL A 279 0.22 25.10 11.24
C VAL A 279 -0.13 23.86 10.44
N ARG A 280 -1.17 23.13 10.82
CA ARG A 280 -1.55 21.92 10.14
C ARG A 280 -2.00 22.16 8.68
N SER A 281 -2.80 23.23 8.43
CA SER A 281 -3.23 23.60 7.07
C SER A 281 -2.07 24.03 6.17
N ARG A 282 -0.99 24.57 6.76
CA ARG A 282 0.22 24.95 6.05
C ARG A 282 0.95 23.74 5.46
N ILE A 283 1.00 22.61 6.20
CA ILE A 283 1.79 21.45 5.84
C ILE A 283 0.96 20.25 5.36
N MET A 284 -0.33 20.18 5.73
CA MET A 284 -1.26 19.10 5.40
C MET A 284 -2.56 19.67 4.82
N PRO A 285 -2.72 19.72 3.49
CA PRO A 285 -3.90 20.30 2.83
C PRO A 285 -5.24 19.68 3.26
N ILE A 286 -5.24 18.41 3.69
CA ILE A 286 -6.44 17.72 4.17
C ILE A 286 -7.12 18.45 5.36
N ASN A 287 -6.37 19.23 6.14
CA ASN A 287 -6.92 19.99 7.27
C ASN A 287 -7.97 21.03 6.83
N ARG A 288 -7.91 21.51 5.58
CA ARG A 288 -8.93 22.42 5.02
C ARG A 288 -10.29 21.72 4.87
N LYS A 289 -10.29 20.39 4.66
CA LYS A 289 -11.51 19.59 4.56
C LYS A 289 -11.96 19.07 5.93
N TYR A 290 -11.03 18.66 6.76
CA TYR A 290 -11.28 18.13 8.10
C TYR A 290 -10.31 18.81 9.07
N ASN A 291 -10.80 19.85 9.78
CA ASN A 291 -10.02 20.59 10.75
C ASN A 291 -9.69 19.75 12.00
N LEU A 292 -8.82 20.26 12.85
CA LEU A 292 -8.39 19.56 14.06
C LEU A 292 -9.56 19.15 14.97
N SER A 293 -10.58 20.00 15.13
CA SER A 293 -11.74 19.67 15.96
C SER A 293 -12.44 18.41 15.43
N ALA A 294 -12.78 18.37 14.16
CA ALA A 294 -13.44 17.21 13.52
C ALA A 294 -12.57 15.95 13.60
N LEU A 295 -11.25 16.10 13.40
CA LEU A 295 -10.30 14.99 13.48
C LEU A 295 -10.22 14.43 14.92
N LEU A 296 -10.09 15.29 15.92
CA LEU A 296 -10.02 14.88 17.33
C LEU A 296 -11.33 14.24 17.80
N ASP A 297 -12.47 14.70 17.29
CA ASP A 297 -13.78 14.06 17.56
C ASP A 297 -13.86 12.65 16.95
N ALA A 298 -13.36 12.46 15.73
CA ALA A 298 -13.28 11.13 15.12
C ALA A 298 -12.31 10.20 15.88
N CYS A 299 -11.19 10.74 16.37
CA CYS A 299 -10.26 10.00 17.22
C CYS A 299 -10.92 9.59 18.55
N ARG A 300 -11.70 10.48 19.17
CA ARG A 300 -12.46 10.19 20.40
C ARG A 300 -13.49 9.09 20.15
N TYR A 301 -14.20 9.15 19.03
CA TYR A 301 -15.11 8.09 18.62
C TYR A 301 -14.38 6.75 18.44
N PHE A 302 -13.24 6.74 17.74
CA PHE A 302 -12.45 5.53 17.54
C PHE A 302 -11.98 4.92 18.87
N THR A 303 -11.44 5.72 19.79
CA THR A 303 -10.97 5.25 21.11
C THR A 303 -12.11 4.70 21.96
N SER A 304 -13.29 5.33 21.93
CA SER A 304 -14.47 4.86 22.65
C SER A 304 -14.98 3.51 22.15
N ARG A 305 -14.95 3.27 20.83
CA ARG A 305 -15.39 2.02 20.22
C ARG A 305 -14.39 0.88 20.37
N LYS A 306 -13.10 1.18 20.16
CA LYS A 306 -12.02 0.18 20.19
C LYS A 306 -11.43 -0.05 21.57
N LYS A 307 -11.62 0.88 22.52
CA LYS A 307 -10.97 0.88 23.83
C LYS A 307 -9.45 0.71 23.74
N GLN A 308 -8.87 1.28 22.70
CA GLN A 308 -7.44 1.27 22.42
C GLN A 308 -6.91 2.69 22.32
N ARG A 309 -5.67 2.89 22.77
CA ARG A 309 -4.98 4.15 22.60
C ARG A 309 -4.55 4.32 21.14
N ILE A 310 -4.79 5.50 20.59
CA ILE A 310 -4.22 5.92 19.31
C ILE A 310 -2.79 6.43 19.49
N THR A 311 -2.08 6.57 18.37
CA THR A 311 -0.78 7.24 18.33
C THR A 311 -0.88 8.47 17.44
N PHE A 312 -0.45 9.63 17.94
CA PHE A 312 -0.19 10.79 17.10
C PHE A 312 1.23 10.73 16.57
N GLU A 313 1.36 10.64 15.25
CA GLU A 313 2.61 10.84 14.55
C GLU A 313 2.82 12.34 14.37
N PHE A 314 3.97 12.85 14.79
CA PHE A 314 4.28 14.28 14.74
C PHE A 314 5.69 14.48 14.21
N ILE A 315 5.78 14.86 12.93
CA ILE A 315 7.05 15.22 12.29
C ILE A 315 7.50 16.58 12.83
N LEU A 316 8.76 16.69 13.22
CA LEU A 316 9.35 17.93 13.70
C LEU A 316 10.10 18.62 12.57
N ILE A 317 9.61 19.77 12.16
CA ILE A 317 10.20 20.60 11.08
C ILE A 317 10.64 21.92 11.71
N ALA A 318 11.92 22.28 11.50
CA ALA A 318 12.52 23.48 12.05
C ALA A 318 11.73 24.74 11.63
N GLN A 319 11.41 25.62 12.61
CA GLN A 319 10.72 26.90 12.41
C GLN A 319 9.31 26.77 11.78
N VAL A 320 8.74 25.55 11.75
CA VAL A 320 7.38 25.31 11.23
C VAL A 320 6.45 24.87 12.35
N ASN A 321 6.78 23.79 13.05
CA ASN A 321 5.93 23.18 14.05
C ASN A 321 6.68 22.78 15.33
N ASP A 322 7.92 23.22 15.51
CA ASP A 322 8.80 22.84 16.60
C ASP A 322 8.77 23.81 17.81
N SER A 323 7.85 24.79 17.82
CA SER A 323 7.75 25.77 18.92
C SER A 323 7.23 25.15 20.22
N ASP A 324 7.53 25.82 21.37
CA ASP A 324 6.99 25.42 22.69
C ASP A 324 5.47 25.49 22.72
N GLU A 325 4.87 26.43 21.99
CA GLU A 325 3.41 26.53 21.88
C GLU A 325 2.82 25.31 21.17
N GLN A 326 3.41 24.85 20.06
CA GLN A 326 2.99 23.63 19.38
C GLN A 326 3.15 22.40 20.30
N ALA A 327 4.21 22.34 21.10
CA ALA A 327 4.40 21.28 22.09
C ALA A 327 3.29 21.27 23.15
N ARG A 328 2.94 22.45 23.72
CA ARG A 328 1.86 22.57 24.72
C ARG A 328 0.50 22.19 24.13
N GLN A 329 0.17 22.66 22.94
CA GLN A 329 -1.08 22.31 22.25
C GLN A 329 -1.15 20.82 21.93
N LEU A 330 -0.07 20.22 21.41
CA LEU A 330 0.02 18.78 21.19
C LEU A 330 -0.18 17.99 22.48
N ALA A 331 0.44 18.43 23.58
CA ALA A 331 0.24 17.81 24.89
C ALA A 331 -1.22 17.85 25.34
N LYS A 332 -1.90 19.00 25.17
CA LYS A 332 -3.34 19.14 25.47
C LYS A 332 -4.18 18.15 24.67
N HIS A 333 -3.95 18.03 23.36
CA HIS A 333 -4.69 17.08 22.50
C HIS A 333 -4.40 15.62 22.88
N ALA A 334 -3.14 15.28 23.11
CA ALA A 334 -2.73 13.92 23.46
C ALA A 334 -3.31 13.49 24.81
N ARG A 335 -3.29 14.35 25.83
CA ARG A 335 -3.89 14.06 27.14
C ARG A 335 -5.40 13.84 27.04
N ALA A 336 -6.12 14.70 26.32
CA ALA A 336 -7.57 14.61 26.16
C ALA A 336 -8.05 13.28 25.53
N LEU A 337 -7.14 12.55 24.86
CA LEU A 337 -7.42 11.27 24.18
C LEU A 337 -6.58 10.11 24.75
N GLU A 338 -5.81 10.34 25.80
CA GLU A 338 -4.81 9.38 26.30
C GLU A 338 -3.90 8.82 25.19
N ALA A 339 -3.66 9.62 24.15
CA ALA A 339 -2.90 9.23 22.99
C ALA A 339 -1.40 9.14 23.31
N LYS A 340 -0.71 8.23 22.63
CA LYS A 340 0.75 8.26 22.55
C LYS A 340 1.18 9.30 21.52
N VAL A 341 2.36 9.87 21.68
CA VAL A 341 2.97 10.75 20.69
C VAL A 341 4.28 10.14 20.21
N ASN A 342 4.42 10.02 18.92
CA ASN A 342 5.65 9.62 18.27
C ASN A 342 6.24 10.82 17.52
N LEU A 343 7.30 11.41 18.09
CA LEU A 343 8.02 12.52 17.45
C LEU A 343 8.99 11.96 16.42
N ILE A 344 8.91 12.47 15.22
CA ILE A 344 9.75 12.05 14.09
C ILE A 344 10.54 13.28 13.64
N PRO A 345 11.87 13.34 13.83
CA PRO A 345 12.68 14.38 13.21
C PRO A 345 12.43 14.40 11.69
N TYR A 346 12.41 15.57 11.08
CA TYR A 346 12.19 15.67 9.64
C TYR A 346 13.35 15.02 8.87
N ASN A 347 13.00 14.06 8.03
CA ASN A 347 13.97 13.47 7.11
C ASN A 347 14.03 14.32 5.84
N THR A 348 15.24 14.70 5.41
CA THR A 348 15.43 15.50 4.21
C THR A 348 14.84 14.82 2.99
N VAL A 349 14.02 15.55 2.25
CA VAL A 349 13.41 15.09 1.00
C VAL A 349 13.94 15.97 -0.13
N GLU A 350 14.47 15.35 -1.17
CA GLU A 350 14.96 16.05 -2.35
C GLU A 350 13.86 16.94 -2.97
N GLY A 351 14.18 18.20 -3.17
CA GLY A 351 13.26 19.21 -3.71
C GLY A 351 12.36 19.88 -2.66
N LEU A 352 12.64 19.69 -1.36
CA LEU A 352 12.02 20.42 -0.25
C LEU A 352 13.07 21.10 0.60
N ASP A 353 12.88 22.40 0.90
CA ASP A 353 13.83 23.24 1.64
C ASP A 353 13.73 23.11 3.18
N TRP A 354 12.99 22.16 3.67
CA TRP A 354 12.78 22.00 5.10
C TRP A 354 13.91 21.20 5.75
N THR A 355 14.16 21.54 7.01
CA THR A 355 15.20 20.90 7.81
C THR A 355 14.62 20.38 9.12
N GLN A 356 15.30 19.41 9.73
CA GLN A 356 14.98 18.97 11.08
C GLN A 356 15.46 20.03 12.12
N PRO A 357 14.76 20.17 13.26
CA PRO A 357 15.23 21.00 14.34
C PRO A 357 16.52 20.48 14.96
N SER A 358 17.30 21.35 15.60
CA SER A 358 18.47 20.93 16.37
C SER A 358 18.12 19.88 17.44
N SER A 359 19.07 19.03 17.78
CA SER A 359 18.89 17.98 18.80
C SER A 359 18.37 18.54 20.13
N ASP A 360 18.83 19.75 20.53
CA ASP A 360 18.37 20.39 21.76
C ASP A 360 16.93 20.88 21.64
N ARG A 361 16.51 21.37 20.46
CA ARG A 361 15.13 21.76 20.22
C ARG A 361 14.20 20.54 20.29
N GLN A 362 14.61 19.42 19.68
CA GLN A 362 13.87 18.15 19.75
C GLN A 362 13.74 17.66 21.20
N LYS A 363 14.82 17.71 22.00
CA LYS A 363 14.80 17.32 23.41
C LYS A 363 13.89 18.24 24.25
N LYS A 364 13.92 19.57 24.02
CA LYS A 364 13.04 20.53 24.68
C LYS A 364 11.58 20.25 24.35
N PHE A 365 11.24 20.00 23.09
CA PHE A 365 9.89 19.65 22.67
C PHE A 365 9.39 18.37 23.37
N LEU A 366 10.22 17.33 23.41
CA LEU A 366 9.92 16.09 24.12
C LEU A 366 9.73 16.31 25.63
N ALA A 367 10.56 17.18 26.25
CA ALA A 367 10.46 17.49 27.66
C ALA A 367 9.12 18.16 28.01
N VAL A 368 8.60 19.07 27.18
CA VAL A 368 7.29 19.69 27.35
C VAL A 368 6.17 18.65 27.35
N LEU A 369 6.21 17.68 26.42
CA LEU A 369 5.22 16.60 26.38
C LEU A 369 5.29 15.70 27.62
N ARG A 370 6.49 15.34 28.07
CA ARG A 370 6.69 14.50 29.24
C ARG A 370 6.28 15.21 30.55
N ALA A 371 6.58 16.51 30.68
CA ALA A 371 6.16 17.32 31.79
C ALA A 371 4.62 17.44 31.91
N ALA A 372 3.93 17.28 30.78
CA ALA A 372 2.47 17.21 30.73
C ALA A 372 1.92 15.76 30.85
N ASP A 373 2.71 14.80 31.32
CA ASP A 373 2.34 13.38 31.46
C ASP A 373 1.87 12.71 30.17
N VAL A 374 2.42 13.13 29.01
CA VAL A 374 2.16 12.49 27.71
C VAL A 374 3.20 11.41 27.46
N ARG A 375 2.76 10.21 27.10
CA ARG A 375 3.65 9.13 26.65
C ARG A 375 4.23 9.48 25.28
N ALA A 376 5.37 10.16 25.27
CA ALA A 376 6.04 10.61 24.07
C ALA A 376 7.39 9.91 23.86
N THR A 377 7.66 9.53 22.61
CA THR A 377 8.93 8.97 22.15
C THR A 377 9.49 9.85 21.04
N LEU A 378 10.80 10.09 21.07
CA LEU A 378 11.53 10.68 19.97
C LEU A 378 12.15 9.53 19.17
N ARG A 379 11.68 9.37 17.94
CA ARG A 379 12.14 8.29 17.06
C ARG A 379 13.57 8.57 16.62
N ARG A 380 14.40 7.54 16.64
CA ARG A 380 15.68 7.55 15.93
C ARG A 380 15.44 7.16 14.49
N GLU A 381 16.07 7.86 13.59
CA GLU A 381 16.00 7.57 12.16
C GLU A 381 16.55 6.19 11.87
N LYS A 382 15.87 5.49 10.95
CA LYS A 382 16.28 4.19 10.42
C LYS A 382 16.15 4.21 8.91
N GLY A 383 17.17 3.73 8.21
CA GLY A 383 17.16 3.66 6.76
C GLY A 383 17.20 5.04 6.07
N ASP A 384 17.67 6.10 6.75
CA ASP A 384 17.78 7.44 6.15
C ASP A 384 18.79 7.45 4.99
N ASP A 385 19.89 6.71 5.11
CA ASP A 385 20.94 6.56 4.10
C ASP A 385 20.47 5.89 2.80
N ILE A 386 19.34 5.18 2.84
CA ILE A 386 18.71 4.55 1.67
C ILE A 386 17.36 5.19 1.30
N ALA A 387 17.05 6.37 1.81
CA ALA A 387 15.77 7.05 1.65
C ALA A 387 14.56 6.13 1.98
N ALA A 388 14.66 5.36 3.08
CA ALA A 388 13.63 4.46 3.59
C ALA A 388 12.93 5.00 4.83
N ALA A 389 13.31 6.17 5.33
CA ALA A 389 12.67 6.79 6.48
C ALA A 389 11.28 7.34 6.15
N CYS A 390 10.49 7.61 7.18
CA CYS A 390 9.12 8.11 7.01
C CYS A 390 9.10 9.41 6.19
N GLY A 391 8.25 9.46 5.15
CA GLY A 391 8.12 10.59 4.24
C GLY A 391 9.09 10.58 3.06
N GLN A 392 10.09 9.69 3.03
CA GLN A 392 11.09 9.64 1.97
C GLN A 392 10.76 8.70 0.80
N LEU A 393 9.78 7.81 0.95
CA LEU A 393 9.43 6.86 -0.11
C LEU A 393 8.95 7.59 -1.36
N ARG A 394 9.77 7.52 -2.37
CA ARG A 394 9.57 8.14 -3.68
C ARG A 394 10.25 7.32 -4.74
N LEU A 395 9.64 7.26 -5.91
CA LEU A 395 10.16 6.55 -7.08
C LEU A 395 11.36 7.29 -7.72
N GLN A 396 12.43 7.52 -6.98
CA GLN A 396 13.67 8.14 -7.53
C GLN A 396 14.26 7.32 -8.67
N THR A 397 14.01 6.01 -8.68
CA THR A 397 14.58 5.07 -9.66
C THR A 397 14.02 5.26 -11.07
N GLN A 398 12.84 5.85 -11.25
CA GLN A 398 12.33 6.14 -12.60
C GLN A 398 13.17 7.18 -13.34
N ARG A 399 13.80 8.11 -12.65
CA ARG A 399 14.70 9.10 -13.26
C ARG A 399 16.07 8.52 -13.60
N GLY A 400 16.57 7.57 -12.80
CA GLY A 400 17.85 6.90 -13.06
C GLY A 400 17.82 5.82 -14.13
N MET A 401 16.63 5.22 -14.41
CA MET A 401 16.46 4.25 -15.51
C MET A 401 16.20 4.91 -16.86
N ALA A 402 15.82 6.19 -16.90
CA ALA A 402 15.57 6.93 -18.13
C ALA A 402 16.83 7.51 -18.78
N THR A 403 18.00 7.39 -18.14
CA THR A 403 19.28 7.82 -18.71
C THR A 403 20.17 6.59 -18.88
N PRO A 404 20.30 5.99 -20.08
CA PRO A 404 21.39 5.07 -20.37
C PRO A 404 22.68 5.86 -20.17
N ALA A 405 23.59 5.35 -19.35
CA ALA A 405 24.94 5.87 -19.32
C ALA A 405 25.50 5.80 -20.74
N LEU A 406 25.71 6.97 -21.35
CA LEU A 406 26.59 7.11 -22.50
C LEU A 406 27.99 6.80 -21.96
N GLU A 407 28.41 5.54 -22.04
CA GLU A 407 29.81 5.19 -21.95
C GLU A 407 30.53 5.93 -23.07
N SER A 408 31.22 7.01 -22.72
CA SER A 408 32.18 7.64 -23.55
C SER A 408 33.39 6.68 -23.64
N SER A 409 33.43 5.87 -24.68
CA SER A 409 34.69 5.28 -25.16
C SER A 409 35.59 6.42 -25.68
N GLY A 410 36.62 6.69 -24.96
CA GLY A 410 37.80 7.44 -25.38
C GLY A 410 39.04 6.66 -25.00
#